data_7d1b9395a10badd0549c96a7eb7bd384
#
_entry.id   7d1b9395a10badd0549c96a7eb7bd384
#
_cell.length_a   1.000
_cell.length_b   1.000
_cell.length_c   1.000
_cell.angle_alpha   90.00
_cell.angle_beta   90.00
_cell.angle_gamma   90.00
#
_symmetry.space_group_name_H-M   'P 1'
#
loop_
_entity.id
_entity.type
_entity.pdbx_description
1 polymer ?
#
loop_
_entity_poly.entity_id
_entity_poly.type
_entity_poly.pdbx_seq_one_letter_code
_entity_poly.pdbx_strand_id
1 'polypeptide(L)'
;MLAVDAMSAHRPLPLIGIPSCVREIGIHPFHAVGEKYVNAVAHGAGGLPLLIPAFGAGRDLEPLDEHIDLDDLVGRLDGLFLTGSPSNVEPQRYGGSASAPGTHHDVQRDETTLPLIRAAVDAGLPLFAVCRGIQELNVAFGGTLHQRVQEAPGLFDHREDKEKPREAQYEPAHAVALVPGGLLAGLAGAQQVMVNSLHAQAIDRPGEGLAVEATAPDGLIEAVRVENAPAFALGVQWHPEWRVRENPFSLAMFEAFGDAARARAGARERDRSEPRATRELRGRVA
;
A
#
# COMPACT_ATOMS: atom_id res chain seq x y z
N MET A 1 8.27 29.79 -42.79
CA MET A 1 7.11 28.94 -42.44
C MET A 1 7.62 27.98 -41.36
N LEU A 2 7.53 28.41 -40.08
CA LEU A 2 7.98 27.65 -38.96
C LEU A 2 6.93 26.62 -38.61
N ALA A 3 7.31 25.33 -38.65
CA ALA A 3 6.47 24.24 -38.21
C ALA A 3 6.13 24.46 -36.71
N VAL A 4 4.85 24.60 -36.41
CA VAL A 4 4.32 24.57 -35.03
C VAL A 4 4.51 23.12 -34.57
N ASP A 5 5.47 22.90 -33.68
CA ASP A 5 5.67 21.65 -32.98
C ASP A 5 4.32 21.22 -32.37
N ALA A 6 3.89 20.00 -32.72
CA ALA A 6 2.71 19.39 -32.17
C ALA A 6 2.82 19.41 -30.64
N MET A 7 1.95 20.17 -29.98
CA MET A 7 1.77 20.12 -28.52
C MET A 7 1.70 18.65 -28.11
N SER A 8 2.74 18.18 -27.44
CA SER A 8 2.72 16.90 -26.71
C SER A 8 1.47 16.94 -25.84
N ALA A 9 0.46 16.13 -26.19
CA ALA A 9 -0.74 16.02 -25.40
C ALA A 9 -0.32 15.60 -23.99
N HIS A 10 -0.40 16.52 -23.05
CA HIS A 10 -0.04 16.30 -21.66
C HIS A 10 -0.99 15.24 -21.10
N ARG A 11 -0.56 13.97 -21.10
CA ARG A 11 -1.35 12.90 -20.47
C ARG A 11 -1.39 13.22 -18.98
N PRO A 12 -2.59 13.35 -18.39
CA PRO A 12 -2.70 13.60 -16.96
C PRO A 12 -1.99 12.47 -16.18
N LEU A 13 -1.30 12.85 -15.10
CA LEU A 13 -0.69 11.88 -14.20
C LEU A 13 -1.77 11.03 -13.55
N PRO A 14 -1.57 9.70 -13.35
CA PRO A 14 -2.51 8.88 -12.63
C PRO A 14 -2.69 9.39 -11.19
N LEU A 15 -3.92 9.48 -10.73
CA LEU A 15 -4.27 9.93 -9.39
C LEU A 15 -4.14 8.78 -8.41
N ILE A 16 -3.16 8.84 -7.52
CA ILE A 16 -2.85 7.79 -6.54
C ILE A 16 -3.25 8.25 -5.14
N GLY A 17 -4.26 7.58 -4.57
CA GLY A 17 -4.73 7.82 -3.22
C GLY A 17 -3.77 7.25 -2.17
N ILE A 18 -3.51 8.02 -1.11
CA ILE A 18 -2.66 7.64 0.03
C ILE A 18 -3.45 7.86 1.31
N PRO A 19 -4.01 6.82 1.94
CA PRO A 19 -4.67 6.94 3.23
C PRO A 19 -3.73 7.49 4.30
N SER A 20 -4.22 8.45 5.06
CA SER A 20 -3.47 9.15 6.11
C SER A 20 -3.47 8.37 7.43
N CYS A 21 -2.40 8.55 8.21
CA CYS A 21 -2.41 8.24 9.64
C CYS A 21 -3.01 9.40 10.43
N VAL A 22 -3.55 9.11 11.60
CA VAL A 22 -3.94 10.15 12.57
C VAL A 22 -2.80 10.35 13.57
N ARG A 23 -2.38 11.61 13.75
CA ARG A 23 -1.27 12.00 14.59
C ARG A 23 -1.63 13.18 15.48
N GLU A 24 -1.34 13.06 16.78
CA GLU A 24 -1.41 14.21 17.69
C GLU A 24 -0.20 15.11 17.45
N ILE A 25 -0.45 16.37 17.12
CA ILE A 25 0.57 17.42 17.01
C ILE A 25 0.14 18.57 17.94
N GLY A 26 0.87 18.73 19.02
CA GLY A 26 0.43 19.61 20.10
C GLY A 26 -0.83 19.08 20.76
N ILE A 27 -1.92 19.84 20.70
CA ILE A 27 -3.22 19.47 21.30
C ILE A 27 -4.27 19.04 20.27
N HIS A 28 -3.91 18.94 19.00
CA HIS A 28 -4.85 18.63 17.92
C HIS A 28 -4.49 17.34 17.18
N PRO A 29 -5.48 16.54 16.75
CA PRO A 29 -5.29 15.45 15.83
C PRO A 29 -5.10 15.98 14.39
N PHE A 30 -4.18 15.38 13.65
CA PHE A 30 -3.90 15.70 12.24
C PHE A 30 -3.92 14.43 11.40
N HIS A 31 -4.44 14.53 10.18
CA HIS A 31 -4.30 13.51 9.17
C HIS A 31 -3.00 13.74 8.40
N ALA A 32 -2.07 12.79 8.47
CA ALA A 32 -0.70 12.98 7.99
C ALA A 32 -0.17 11.78 7.20
N VAL A 33 0.67 12.08 6.22
CA VAL A 33 1.46 11.11 5.44
C VAL A 33 2.92 11.55 5.44
N GLY A 34 3.85 10.62 5.66
CA GLY A 34 5.28 10.93 5.63
C GLY A 34 5.75 11.31 4.21
N GLU A 35 6.61 12.32 4.09
CA GLU A 35 7.12 12.84 2.81
C GLU A 35 7.74 11.76 1.91
N LYS A 36 8.41 10.74 2.48
CA LYS A 36 9.02 9.66 1.70
C LYS A 36 8.00 8.87 0.87
N TYR A 37 6.76 8.72 1.34
CA TYR A 37 5.68 8.07 0.61
C TYR A 37 5.14 8.94 -0.52
N VAL A 38 4.94 10.24 -0.24
CA VAL A 38 4.56 11.24 -1.26
C VAL A 38 5.62 11.29 -2.37
N ASN A 39 6.90 11.34 -1.98
CA ASN A 39 8.04 11.32 -2.90
C ASN A 39 8.07 10.04 -3.76
N ALA A 40 7.82 8.87 -3.17
CA ALA A 40 7.83 7.60 -3.90
C ALA A 40 6.69 7.50 -4.92
N VAL A 41 5.49 8.01 -4.59
CA VAL A 41 4.37 8.10 -5.55
C VAL A 41 4.71 9.06 -6.69
N ALA A 42 5.21 10.26 -6.37
CA ALA A 42 5.49 11.26 -7.39
C ALA A 42 6.67 10.88 -8.30
N HIS A 43 7.77 10.38 -7.73
CA HIS A 43 9.04 10.19 -8.44
C HIS A 43 9.39 8.72 -8.71
N GLY A 44 8.77 7.77 -8.02
CA GLY A 44 8.91 6.34 -8.29
C GLY A 44 7.80 5.84 -9.20
N ALA A 45 6.54 6.01 -8.81
CA ALA A 45 5.39 5.60 -9.62
C ALA A 45 5.04 6.57 -10.76
N GLY A 46 5.48 7.82 -10.70
CA GLY A 46 5.12 8.86 -11.68
C GLY A 46 3.64 9.21 -11.64
N GLY A 47 3.07 9.28 -10.44
CA GLY A 47 1.67 9.60 -10.17
C GLY A 47 1.48 10.93 -9.44
N LEU A 48 0.24 11.42 -9.41
CA LEU A 48 -0.19 12.55 -8.59
C LEU A 48 -0.64 12.03 -7.21
N PRO A 49 0.10 12.30 -6.12
CA PRO A 49 -0.28 11.84 -4.78
C PRO A 49 -1.48 12.63 -4.24
N LEU A 50 -2.51 11.94 -3.80
CA LEU A 50 -3.68 12.50 -3.12
C LEU A 50 -3.81 11.90 -1.73
N LEU A 51 -3.73 12.73 -0.68
CA LEU A 51 -3.93 12.29 0.69
C LEU A 51 -5.43 12.06 0.95
N ILE A 52 -5.78 10.86 1.40
CA ILE A 52 -7.15 10.50 1.80
C ILE A 52 -7.22 10.62 3.33
N PRO A 53 -8.15 11.40 3.90
CA PRO A 53 -8.33 11.46 5.35
C PRO A 53 -8.76 10.09 5.89
N ALA A 54 -8.49 9.82 7.16
CA ALA A 54 -9.11 8.70 7.86
C ALA A 54 -10.61 9.00 8.09
N PHE A 55 -11.49 7.98 7.98
CA PHE A 55 -12.96 8.16 7.98
C PHE A 55 -13.58 7.94 9.35
N GLY A 56 -12.93 7.15 10.22
CA GLY A 56 -13.44 6.81 11.53
C GLY A 56 -13.61 8.02 12.45
N ALA A 57 -14.44 7.86 13.48
CA ALA A 57 -14.64 8.88 14.50
C ALA A 57 -13.33 9.28 15.18
N GLY A 58 -13.09 10.58 15.27
CA GLY A 58 -11.94 11.17 15.94
C GLY A 58 -12.35 12.10 17.06
N ARG A 59 -11.35 12.71 17.73
CA ARG A 59 -11.62 13.70 18.77
C ARG A 59 -12.29 14.95 18.24
N ASP A 60 -11.87 15.39 17.04
CA ASP A 60 -12.36 16.61 16.37
C ASP A 60 -13.04 16.29 15.02
N LEU A 61 -13.28 15.00 14.73
CA LEU A 61 -13.88 14.53 13.48
C LEU A 61 -15.09 13.64 13.78
N GLU A 62 -16.25 14.01 13.24
CA GLU A 62 -17.37 13.09 13.13
C GLU A 62 -17.09 12.03 12.06
N PRO A 63 -17.61 10.78 12.20
CA PRO A 63 -17.40 9.74 11.19
C PRO A 63 -17.79 10.21 9.79
N LEU A 64 -17.00 9.86 8.78
CA LEU A 64 -17.24 10.25 7.38
C LEU A 64 -17.87 9.13 6.56
N ASP A 65 -18.15 7.96 7.14
CA ASP A 65 -18.70 6.77 6.48
C ASP A 65 -20.08 7.02 5.83
N GLU A 66 -20.92 7.88 6.43
CA GLU A 66 -22.19 8.30 5.82
C GLU A 66 -22.04 9.29 4.66
N HIS A 67 -20.88 9.91 4.51
CA HIS A 67 -20.58 10.94 3.49
C HIS A 67 -19.69 10.45 2.36
N ILE A 68 -18.97 9.34 2.57
CA ILE A 68 -18.00 8.79 1.61
C ILE A 68 -18.51 7.46 1.09
N ASP A 69 -18.93 7.45 -0.17
CA ASP A 69 -19.16 6.24 -0.93
C ASP A 69 -17.78 5.70 -1.39
N LEU A 70 -17.43 4.50 -0.94
CA LEU A 70 -16.16 3.85 -1.28
C LEU A 70 -16.06 3.55 -2.78
N ASP A 71 -17.14 3.18 -3.43
CA ASP A 71 -17.15 2.89 -4.86
C ASP A 71 -16.92 4.17 -5.67
N ASP A 72 -17.54 5.29 -5.25
CA ASP A 72 -17.28 6.61 -5.86
C ASP A 72 -15.83 7.05 -5.64
N LEU A 73 -15.29 6.89 -4.42
CA LEU A 73 -13.90 7.20 -4.14
C LEU A 73 -12.93 6.36 -5.00
N VAL A 74 -13.10 5.04 -5.00
CA VAL A 74 -12.29 4.10 -5.79
C VAL A 74 -12.42 4.37 -7.29
N GLY A 75 -13.62 4.74 -7.75
CA GLY A 75 -13.88 5.15 -9.14
C GLY A 75 -13.16 6.42 -9.58
N ARG A 76 -12.76 7.28 -8.63
CA ARG A 76 -12.00 8.53 -8.91
C ARG A 76 -10.49 8.31 -8.95
N LEU A 77 -9.99 7.25 -8.33
CA LEU A 77 -8.56 6.95 -8.22
C LEU A 77 -8.07 6.08 -9.38
N ASP A 78 -6.78 6.19 -9.66
CA ASP A 78 -6.06 5.34 -10.62
C ASP A 78 -5.11 4.36 -9.92
N GLY A 79 -4.85 4.55 -8.63
CA GLY A 79 -4.07 3.66 -7.78
C GLY A 79 -4.31 3.95 -6.29
N LEU A 80 -4.05 2.96 -5.45
CA LEU A 80 -4.09 3.06 -4.00
C LEU A 80 -2.73 2.66 -3.43
N PHE A 81 -2.11 3.55 -2.63
CA PHE A 81 -0.83 3.29 -1.99
C PHE A 81 -0.98 3.30 -0.47
N LEU A 82 -0.86 2.12 0.16
CA LEU A 82 -0.96 1.95 1.61
C LEU A 82 0.43 2.07 2.24
N THR A 83 0.59 3.06 3.09
CA THR A 83 1.88 3.41 3.70
C THR A 83 2.18 2.62 4.96
N GLY A 84 3.46 2.57 5.36
CA GLY A 84 3.85 2.20 6.71
C GLY A 84 3.38 3.21 7.76
N SER A 85 3.37 2.77 9.00
CA SER A 85 3.08 3.58 10.20
C SER A 85 3.73 2.94 11.42
N PRO A 86 4.11 3.71 12.45
CA PRO A 86 4.55 3.14 13.73
C PRO A 86 3.40 2.60 14.60
N SER A 87 2.13 2.74 14.17
CA SER A 87 0.99 2.09 14.85
C SER A 87 0.81 0.66 14.38
N ASN A 88 0.33 -0.21 15.27
CA ASN A 88 -0.11 -1.56 14.94
C ASN A 88 -1.57 -1.56 14.47
N VAL A 89 -1.95 -2.51 13.59
CA VAL A 89 -3.35 -2.84 13.35
C VAL A 89 -3.95 -3.40 14.64
N GLU A 90 -5.17 -2.97 14.99
CA GLU A 90 -5.84 -3.42 16.21
C GLU A 90 -6.09 -4.93 16.20
N PRO A 91 -5.80 -5.65 17.33
CA PRO A 91 -5.92 -7.11 17.38
C PRO A 91 -7.34 -7.61 17.19
N GLN A 92 -8.35 -6.86 17.57
CA GLN A 92 -9.75 -7.23 17.36
C GLN A 92 -10.13 -7.36 15.88
N ARG A 93 -9.41 -6.66 14.97
CA ARG A 93 -9.65 -6.71 13.52
C ARG A 93 -9.29 -8.07 12.90
N TYR A 94 -8.46 -8.87 13.57
CA TYR A 94 -8.03 -10.19 13.11
C TYR A 94 -8.17 -11.30 14.17
N GLY A 95 -8.99 -11.08 15.22
CA GLY A 95 -9.23 -12.06 16.28
C GLY A 95 -8.02 -12.31 17.20
N GLY A 96 -7.09 -11.36 17.25
CA GLY A 96 -5.91 -11.43 18.12
C GLY A 96 -6.24 -11.15 19.59
N SER A 97 -5.36 -11.58 20.51
CA SER A 97 -5.45 -11.25 21.94
C SER A 97 -5.20 -9.76 22.19
N ALA A 98 -5.62 -9.25 23.34
CA ALA A 98 -5.36 -7.85 23.71
C ALA A 98 -3.87 -7.50 23.60
N SER A 99 -3.58 -6.32 23.07
CA SER A 99 -2.21 -5.83 22.94
C SER A 99 -1.57 -5.55 24.28
N ALA A 100 -0.24 -5.62 24.35
CA ALA A 100 0.52 -5.20 25.50
C ALA A 100 0.24 -3.71 25.83
N PRO A 101 0.24 -3.32 27.12
CA PRO A 101 0.06 -1.91 27.50
C PRO A 101 1.05 -0.99 26.77
N GLY A 102 0.57 0.16 26.30
CA GLY A 102 1.36 1.15 25.57
C GLY A 102 1.55 0.86 24.08
N THR A 103 0.98 -0.22 23.54
CA THR A 103 0.94 -0.43 22.09
C THR A 103 0.09 0.67 21.43
N HIS A 104 0.67 1.34 20.45
CA HIS A 104 -0.01 2.40 19.72
C HIS A 104 -0.85 1.81 18.58
N HIS A 105 -2.13 2.16 18.52
CA HIS A 105 -3.06 1.83 17.44
C HIS A 105 -3.57 3.10 16.77
N ASP A 106 -4.01 2.97 15.53
CA ASP A 106 -4.65 4.03 14.75
C ASP A 106 -6.02 3.51 14.26
N VAL A 107 -7.00 3.59 15.16
CA VAL A 107 -8.35 3.05 14.94
C VAL A 107 -9.01 3.67 13.73
N GLN A 108 -8.91 5.00 13.59
CA GLN A 108 -9.50 5.71 12.45
C GLN A 108 -8.90 5.25 11.11
N ARG A 109 -7.61 4.96 11.09
CA ARG A 109 -6.95 4.42 9.91
C ARG A 109 -7.41 2.98 9.62
N ASP A 110 -7.54 2.12 10.63
CA ASP A 110 -8.04 0.75 10.45
C ASP A 110 -9.48 0.74 9.90
N GLU A 111 -10.35 1.60 10.43
CA GLU A 111 -11.73 1.76 9.96
C GLU A 111 -11.82 2.25 8.51
N THR A 112 -10.80 2.98 8.06
CA THR A 112 -10.71 3.48 6.69
C THR A 112 -10.11 2.46 5.73
N THR A 113 -8.93 1.93 6.08
CA THR A 113 -8.11 1.16 5.12
C THR A 113 -8.64 -0.25 4.89
N LEU A 114 -9.19 -0.91 5.91
CA LEU A 114 -9.65 -2.28 5.75
C LEU A 114 -10.81 -2.42 4.74
N PRO A 115 -11.90 -1.63 4.80
CA PRO A 115 -12.93 -1.68 3.77
C PRO A 115 -12.44 -1.12 2.42
N LEU A 116 -11.60 -0.07 2.42
CA LEU A 116 -11.06 0.52 1.19
C LEU A 116 -10.19 -0.45 0.40
N ILE A 117 -9.40 -1.30 1.07
CA ILE A 117 -8.59 -2.35 0.42
C ILE A 117 -9.48 -3.31 -0.36
N ARG A 118 -10.58 -3.79 0.24
CA ARG A 118 -11.51 -4.73 -0.41
C ARG A 118 -12.16 -4.07 -1.62
N ALA A 119 -12.73 -2.88 -1.44
CA ALA A 119 -13.33 -2.13 -2.54
C ALA A 119 -12.34 -1.87 -3.69
N ALA A 120 -11.08 -1.53 -3.36
CA ALA A 120 -10.03 -1.28 -4.35
C ALA A 120 -9.69 -2.54 -5.16
N VAL A 121 -9.50 -3.70 -4.50
CA VAL A 121 -9.18 -4.95 -5.18
C VAL A 121 -10.35 -5.43 -6.05
N ASP A 122 -11.57 -5.40 -5.52
CA ASP A 122 -12.77 -5.82 -6.24
C ASP A 122 -13.02 -4.96 -7.49
N ALA A 123 -12.74 -3.66 -7.41
CA ALA A 123 -12.85 -2.72 -8.54
C ALA A 123 -11.64 -2.76 -9.50
N GLY A 124 -10.64 -3.62 -9.27
CA GLY A 124 -9.41 -3.66 -10.06
C GLY A 124 -8.61 -2.35 -10.00
N LEU A 125 -8.64 -1.65 -8.87
CA LEU A 125 -7.76 -0.51 -8.61
C LEU A 125 -6.35 -1.03 -8.27
N PRO A 126 -5.29 -0.66 -9.02
CA PRO A 126 -3.93 -1.00 -8.66
C PRO A 126 -3.61 -0.62 -7.22
N LEU A 127 -3.07 -1.57 -6.44
CA LEU A 127 -2.79 -1.43 -5.03
C LEU A 127 -1.34 -1.78 -4.72
N PHE A 128 -0.63 -0.89 -4.02
CA PHE A 128 0.67 -1.18 -3.45
C PHE A 128 0.66 -0.90 -1.94
N ALA A 129 1.11 -1.86 -1.15
CA ALA A 129 1.05 -1.82 0.31
C ALA A 129 2.45 -2.01 0.92
N VAL A 130 2.85 -1.15 1.87
CA VAL A 130 4.19 -1.12 2.45
C VAL A 130 4.13 -1.17 3.97
N CYS A 131 4.92 -2.06 4.60
CA CYS A 131 5.06 -2.22 6.04
C CYS A 131 3.68 -2.42 6.72
N ARG A 132 3.14 -1.43 7.45
CA ARG A 132 1.79 -1.54 8.00
C ARG A 132 0.73 -1.79 6.93
N GLY A 133 0.93 -1.28 5.71
CA GLY A 133 0.00 -1.51 4.60
C GLY A 133 -0.14 -2.98 4.20
N ILE A 134 0.93 -3.79 4.20
CA ILE A 134 0.81 -5.24 3.94
C ILE A 134 0.05 -5.94 5.06
N GLN A 135 0.19 -5.47 6.31
CA GLN A 135 -0.52 -6.00 7.46
C GLN A 135 -2.02 -5.69 7.35
N GLU A 136 -2.38 -4.47 6.94
CA GLU A 136 -3.76 -4.08 6.62
C GLU A 136 -4.33 -4.93 5.47
N LEU A 137 -3.54 -5.13 4.41
CA LEU A 137 -3.92 -6.00 3.29
C LEU A 137 -4.20 -7.44 3.77
N ASN A 138 -3.32 -8.00 4.60
CA ASN A 138 -3.50 -9.33 5.16
C ASN A 138 -4.78 -9.45 6.00
N VAL A 139 -5.02 -8.50 6.89
CA VAL A 139 -6.22 -8.47 7.75
C VAL A 139 -7.50 -8.28 6.93
N ALA A 140 -7.48 -7.40 5.93
CA ALA A 140 -8.61 -7.23 5.02
C ALA A 140 -8.98 -8.54 4.30
N PHE A 141 -8.02 -9.43 4.08
CA PHE A 141 -8.22 -10.77 3.49
C PHE A 141 -8.43 -11.88 4.54
N GLY A 142 -8.66 -11.54 5.82
CA GLY A 142 -8.96 -12.50 6.90
C GLY A 142 -7.74 -13.22 7.45
N GLY A 143 -6.55 -12.71 7.20
CA GLY A 143 -5.30 -13.19 7.79
C GLY A 143 -5.10 -12.72 9.24
N THR A 144 -4.08 -13.27 9.90
CA THR A 144 -3.71 -12.92 11.27
C THR A 144 -2.31 -12.32 11.34
N LEU A 145 -1.99 -11.64 12.45
CA LEU A 145 -0.73 -10.95 12.64
C LEU A 145 -0.05 -11.38 13.95
N HIS A 146 1.28 -11.55 13.91
CA HIS A 146 2.13 -11.46 15.08
C HIS A 146 2.15 -10.02 15.56
N GLN A 147 1.71 -9.74 16.78
CA GLN A 147 1.71 -8.38 17.34
C GLN A 147 3.13 -7.88 17.63
N ARG A 148 4.02 -8.80 18.00
CA ARG A 148 5.41 -8.56 18.41
C ARG A 148 6.28 -9.71 17.91
N VAL A 149 6.80 -9.57 16.70
CA VAL A 149 7.61 -10.61 16.01
C VAL A 149 8.80 -11.03 16.85
N GLN A 150 9.47 -10.06 17.51
CA GLN A 150 10.65 -10.29 18.35
C GLN A 150 10.37 -11.17 19.60
N GLU A 151 9.10 -11.44 19.91
CA GLU A 151 8.70 -12.33 21.02
C GLU A 151 8.19 -13.69 20.50
N ALA A 152 8.02 -13.85 19.19
CA ALA A 152 7.58 -15.10 18.60
C ALA A 152 8.74 -16.11 18.52
N PRO A 153 8.55 -17.35 19.01
CA PRO A 153 9.62 -18.35 19.01
C PRO A 153 10.15 -18.63 17.60
N GLY A 154 11.47 -18.54 17.42
CA GLY A 154 12.15 -18.87 16.17
C GLY A 154 12.22 -17.74 15.15
N LEU A 155 11.56 -16.61 15.40
CA LEU A 155 11.66 -15.41 14.56
C LEU A 155 12.75 -14.45 15.04
N PHE A 156 13.29 -13.67 14.11
CA PHE A 156 14.30 -12.65 14.40
C PHE A 156 13.66 -11.39 15.00
N ASP A 157 14.50 -10.48 15.51
CA ASP A 157 14.07 -9.12 15.80
C ASP A 157 14.13 -8.28 14.51
N HIS A 158 12.98 -7.99 13.96
CA HIS A 158 12.80 -7.24 12.72
C HIS A 158 12.70 -5.72 12.92
N ARG A 159 12.90 -5.24 14.16
CA ARG A 159 12.83 -3.81 14.47
C ARG A 159 14.14 -3.12 14.13
N GLU A 160 14.01 -1.83 13.82
CA GLU A 160 15.14 -0.93 13.69
C GLU A 160 15.87 -0.70 15.02
N ASP A 161 17.15 -0.48 14.96
CA ASP A 161 17.93 0.01 16.10
C ASP A 161 17.74 1.53 16.22
N LYS A 162 16.90 1.95 17.17
CA LYS A 162 16.53 3.37 17.39
C LYS A 162 17.69 4.25 17.86
N GLU A 163 18.79 3.66 18.34
CA GLU A 163 19.99 4.40 18.73
C GLU A 163 20.83 4.83 17.50
N LYS A 164 20.58 4.23 16.33
CA LYS A 164 21.25 4.60 15.08
C LYS A 164 20.63 5.83 14.45
N PRO A 165 21.43 6.62 13.69
CA PRO A 165 20.90 7.67 12.82
C PRO A 165 19.84 7.12 11.86
N ARG A 166 18.86 7.97 11.50
CA ARG A 166 17.74 7.58 10.63
C ARG A 166 18.17 6.87 9.35
N GLU A 167 19.21 7.35 8.69
CA GLU A 167 19.75 6.77 7.46
C GLU A 167 20.20 5.33 7.69
N ALA A 168 20.89 5.07 8.78
CA ALA A 168 21.39 3.74 9.15
C ALA A 168 20.27 2.77 9.58
N GLN A 169 19.13 3.27 10.05
CA GLN A 169 17.95 2.43 10.34
C GLN A 169 17.32 1.84 9.07
N TYR A 170 17.50 2.50 7.91
CA TYR A 170 16.98 2.05 6.61
C TYR A 170 18.01 1.30 5.75
N GLU A 171 19.20 1.03 6.27
CA GLU A 171 20.17 0.19 5.58
C GLU A 171 19.67 -1.25 5.44
N PRO A 172 20.16 -2.03 4.45
CA PRO A 172 19.81 -3.43 4.30
C PRO A 172 20.07 -4.23 5.59
N ALA A 173 19.05 -4.93 6.09
CA ALA A 173 19.09 -5.70 7.34
C ALA A 173 19.28 -7.20 7.11
N HIS A 174 18.49 -7.78 6.20
CA HIS A 174 18.53 -9.21 5.87
C HIS A 174 18.14 -9.48 4.42
N ALA A 175 18.47 -10.68 3.95
CA ALA A 175 18.02 -11.13 2.65
C ALA A 175 16.61 -11.71 2.73
N VAL A 176 15.80 -11.54 1.69
CA VAL A 176 14.55 -12.27 1.51
C VAL A 176 14.63 -13.18 0.30
N ALA A 177 14.14 -14.41 0.43
CA ALA A 177 13.99 -15.34 -0.67
C ALA A 177 12.71 -15.01 -1.45
N LEU A 178 12.84 -14.77 -2.76
CA LEU A 178 11.72 -14.49 -3.66
C LEU A 178 11.17 -15.78 -4.24
N VAL A 179 9.85 -15.88 -4.37
CA VAL A 179 9.20 -17.06 -4.92
C VAL A 179 9.54 -17.20 -6.41
N PRO A 180 10.10 -18.33 -6.86
CA PRO A 180 10.46 -18.54 -8.26
C PRO A 180 9.24 -18.38 -9.19
N GLY A 181 9.39 -17.54 -10.23
CA GLY A 181 8.31 -17.22 -11.16
C GLY A 181 7.27 -16.24 -10.61
N GLY A 182 7.42 -15.77 -9.37
CA GLY A 182 6.60 -14.72 -8.77
C GLY A 182 6.87 -13.34 -9.37
N LEU A 183 5.99 -12.40 -9.05
CA LEU A 183 6.08 -11.01 -9.53
C LEU A 183 7.40 -10.36 -9.09
N LEU A 184 7.74 -10.49 -7.80
CA LEU A 184 8.95 -9.87 -7.25
C LEU A 184 10.24 -10.47 -7.83
N ALA A 185 10.28 -11.80 -8.06
CA ALA A 185 11.42 -12.44 -8.72
C ALA A 185 11.61 -11.93 -10.15
N GLY A 186 10.51 -11.69 -10.87
CA GLY A 186 10.52 -11.08 -12.20
C GLY A 186 11.05 -9.66 -12.19
N LEU A 187 10.62 -8.82 -11.25
CA LEU A 187 11.08 -7.42 -11.11
C LEU A 187 12.54 -7.32 -10.66
N ALA A 188 12.98 -8.23 -9.78
CA ALA A 188 14.36 -8.25 -9.27
C ALA A 188 15.36 -8.86 -10.26
N GLY A 189 14.92 -9.74 -11.18
CA GLY A 189 15.80 -10.57 -11.98
C GLY A 189 16.69 -11.51 -11.14
N ALA A 190 16.27 -11.83 -9.90
CA ALA A 190 17.02 -12.59 -8.91
C ALA A 190 16.09 -13.44 -8.05
N GLN A 191 16.64 -14.43 -7.35
CA GLN A 191 15.91 -15.29 -6.41
C GLN A 191 16.00 -14.79 -4.94
N GLN A 192 16.86 -13.82 -4.69
CA GLN A 192 17.08 -13.26 -3.35
C GLN A 192 17.50 -11.80 -3.47
N VAL A 193 17.03 -10.96 -2.55
CA VAL A 193 17.39 -9.54 -2.47
C VAL A 193 17.60 -9.13 -1.02
N MET A 194 18.43 -8.12 -0.79
CA MET A 194 18.60 -7.50 0.54
C MET A 194 17.53 -6.44 0.74
N VAL A 195 16.89 -6.44 1.92
CA VAL A 195 15.85 -5.47 2.30
C VAL A 195 16.16 -4.84 3.67
N ASN A 196 15.62 -3.64 3.91
CA ASN A 196 15.60 -3.06 5.27
C ASN A 196 14.49 -3.68 6.11
N SER A 197 14.56 -3.52 7.43
CA SER A 197 13.59 -4.09 8.36
C SER A 197 13.34 -3.15 9.53
N LEU A 198 12.11 -2.63 9.65
CA LEU A 198 11.71 -1.62 10.64
C LEU A 198 10.29 -1.90 11.15
N HIS A 199 10.02 -3.13 11.63
CA HIS A 199 8.68 -3.50 12.05
C HIS A 199 8.67 -4.45 13.26
N ALA A 200 7.66 -4.30 14.11
CA ALA A 200 7.39 -5.21 15.24
C ALA A 200 6.19 -6.13 14.96
N GLN A 201 5.25 -5.67 14.14
CA GLN A 201 4.08 -6.45 13.71
C GLN A 201 4.33 -7.01 12.31
N ALA A 202 3.86 -8.23 12.03
CA ALA A 202 3.97 -8.87 10.71
C ALA A 202 2.90 -9.95 10.52
N ILE A 203 2.81 -10.51 9.31
CA ILE A 203 1.92 -11.60 8.98
C ILE A 203 2.28 -12.86 9.79
N ASP A 204 1.28 -13.42 10.49
CA ASP A 204 1.33 -14.74 11.13
C ASP A 204 0.74 -15.79 10.17
N ARG A 205 -0.53 -15.63 9.80
CA ARG A 205 -1.20 -16.47 8.80
C ARG A 205 -1.69 -15.58 7.65
N PRO A 206 -1.34 -15.91 6.40
CA PRO A 206 -1.82 -15.15 5.25
C PRO A 206 -3.33 -15.27 5.10
N GLY A 207 -3.96 -14.18 4.63
CA GLY A 207 -5.38 -14.13 4.30
C GLY A 207 -5.71 -15.00 3.09
N GLU A 208 -6.98 -15.40 2.97
CA GLU A 208 -7.47 -16.18 1.84
C GLU A 208 -7.32 -15.38 0.52
N GLY A 209 -6.75 -16.02 -0.51
CA GLY A 209 -6.47 -15.37 -1.80
C GLY A 209 -5.21 -14.52 -1.82
N LEU A 210 -4.35 -14.61 -0.80
CA LEU A 210 -3.02 -14.02 -0.82
C LEU A 210 -1.95 -15.08 -1.10
N ALA A 211 -1.17 -14.88 -2.17
CA ALA A 211 0.01 -15.67 -2.48
C ALA A 211 1.26 -15.02 -1.90
N VAL A 212 2.11 -15.82 -1.23
CA VAL A 212 3.42 -15.37 -0.75
C VAL A 212 4.34 -15.08 -1.93
N GLU A 213 5.04 -13.97 -1.89
CA GLU A 213 6.04 -13.53 -2.89
C GLU A 213 7.46 -13.51 -2.34
N ALA A 214 7.62 -13.32 -1.02
CA ALA A 214 8.93 -13.32 -0.37
C ALA A 214 8.85 -13.79 1.08
N THR A 215 9.95 -14.44 1.55
CA THR A 215 10.12 -14.86 2.94
C THR A 215 11.51 -14.49 3.47
N ALA A 216 11.58 -14.10 4.74
CA ALA A 216 12.84 -13.90 5.47
C ALA A 216 13.50 -15.26 5.82
N PRO A 217 14.79 -15.28 6.24
CA PRO A 217 15.50 -16.52 6.57
C PRO A 217 14.91 -17.29 7.77
N ASP A 218 14.18 -16.61 8.65
CA ASP A 218 13.46 -17.20 9.79
C ASP A 218 12.07 -17.72 9.41
N GLY A 219 11.68 -17.58 8.13
CA GLY A 219 10.39 -18.03 7.61
C GLY A 219 9.27 -16.99 7.67
N LEU A 220 9.53 -15.79 8.21
CA LEU A 220 8.54 -14.71 8.24
C LEU A 220 8.14 -14.30 6.82
N ILE A 221 6.84 -14.12 6.61
CA ILE A 221 6.31 -13.63 5.31
C ILE A 221 6.63 -12.15 5.17
N GLU A 222 7.39 -11.81 4.14
CA GLU A 222 7.85 -10.46 3.84
C GLU A 222 7.16 -9.81 2.65
N ALA A 223 6.50 -10.59 1.80
CA ALA A 223 5.68 -10.05 0.72
C ALA A 223 4.54 -10.99 0.34
N VAL A 224 3.41 -10.39 -0.06
CA VAL A 224 2.25 -11.10 -0.61
C VAL A 224 1.70 -10.34 -1.82
N ARG A 225 1.07 -11.07 -2.75
CA ARG A 225 0.22 -10.50 -3.79
C ARG A 225 -1.20 -11.05 -3.66
N VAL A 226 -2.18 -10.30 -4.14
CA VAL A 226 -3.55 -10.83 -4.26
C VAL A 226 -3.62 -11.73 -5.49
N GLU A 227 -4.02 -12.99 -5.28
CA GLU A 227 -4.21 -13.96 -6.36
C GLU A 227 -5.39 -13.55 -7.25
N ASN A 228 -5.22 -13.72 -8.55
CA ASN A 228 -6.25 -13.42 -9.54
C ASN A 228 -6.83 -11.99 -9.45
N ALA A 229 -6.10 -11.06 -8.82
CA ALA A 229 -6.50 -9.66 -8.82
C ALA A 229 -6.62 -9.14 -10.26
N PRO A 230 -7.67 -8.37 -10.59
CA PRO A 230 -7.83 -7.79 -11.94
C PRO A 230 -6.71 -6.81 -12.32
N ALA A 231 -5.96 -6.29 -11.33
CA ALA A 231 -4.87 -5.35 -11.50
C ALA A 231 -3.70 -5.66 -10.55
N PHE A 232 -2.62 -4.90 -10.66
CA PHE A 232 -1.49 -4.96 -9.74
C PHE A 232 -1.96 -4.82 -8.28
N ALA A 233 -1.67 -5.82 -7.44
CA ALA A 233 -2.01 -5.79 -6.01
C ALA A 233 -0.91 -6.52 -5.23
N LEU A 234 0.04 -5.74 -4.71
CA LEU A 234 1.26 -6.22 -4.03
C LEU A 234 1.39 -5.58 -2.66
N GLY A 235 1.82 -6.36 -1.68
CA GLY A 235 2.26 -5.89 -0.37
C GLY A 235 3.67 -6.35 -0.05
N VAL A 236 4.48 -5.46 0.56
CA VAL A 236 5.83 -5.77 1.06
C VAL A 236 6.00 -5.27 2.48
N GLN A 237 6.75 -6.01 3.31
CA GLN A 237 6.92 -5.66 4.71
C GLN A 237 8.04 -4.64 4.93
N TRP A 238 9.05 -4.64 4.09
CA TRP A 238 10.14 -3.65 4.10
C TRP A 238 9.69 -2.28 3.56
N HIS A 239 10.62 -1.32 3.49
CA HIS A 239 10.39 0.06 3.09
C HIS A 239 11.07 0.42 1.75
N PRO A 240 10.48 0.04 0.59
CA PRO A 240 11.04 0.36 -0.73
C PRO A 240 10.90 1.84 -1.10
N GLU A 241 10.05 2.61 -0.40
CA GLU A 241 9.86 4.03 -0.64
C GLU A 241 11.05 4.88 -0.16
N TRP A 242 11.89 4.32 0.74
CA TRP A 242 13.07 5.01 1.21
C TRP A 242 14.10 5.17 0.10
N ARG A 243 14.37 6.43 -0.28
CA ARG A 243 15.28 6.77 -1.39
C ARG A 243 15.01 5.94 -2.65
N VAL A 244 13.74 5.87 -3.02
CA VAL A 244 13.20 4.97 -4.05
C VAL A 244 14.01 4.94 -5.36
N ARG A 245 14.59 6.08 -5.78
CA ARG A 245 15.39 6.16 -7.02
C ARG A 245 16.84 5.70 -6.88
N GLU A 246 17.33 5.47 -5.66
CA GLU A 246 18.68 5.00 -5.38
C GLU A 246 18.78 3.46 -5.36
N ASN A 247 17.66 2.76 -5.23
CA ASN A 247 17.59 1.30 -5.24
C ASN A 247 16.79 0.81 -6.46
N PRO A 248 17.46 0.13 -7.44
CA PRO A 248 16.81 -0.32 -8.68
C PRO A 248 15.63 -1.27 -8.45
N PHE A 249 15.68 -2.16 -7.45
CA PHE A 249 14.59 -3.07 -7.15
C PHE A 249 13.38 -2.33 -6.56
N SER A 250 13.63 -1.39 -5.64
CA SER A 250 12.58 -0.52 -5.11
C SER A 250 11.91 0.30 -6.21
N LEU A 251 12.72 0.88 -7.10
CA LEU A 251 12.23 1.65 -8.23
C LEU A 251 11.36 0.79 -9.16
N ALA A 252 11.81 -0.43 -9.51
CA ALA A 252 11.07 -1.34 -10.38
C ALA A 252 9.66 -1.69 -9.83
N MET A 253 9.50 -1.85 -8.51
CA MET A 253 8.20 -2.07 -7.88
C MET A 253 7.28 -0.85 -8.04
N PHE A 254 7.80 0.37 -7.80
CA PHE A 254 7.03 1.59 -7.96
C PHE A 254 6.70 1.89 -9.43
N GLU A 255 7.62 1.59 -10.36
CA GLU A 255 7.36 1.70 -11.81
C GLU A 255 6.26 0.74 -12.25
N ALA A 256 6.30 -0.53 -11.83
CA ALA A 256 5.25 -1.51 -12.15
C ALA A 256 3.88 -1.09 -11.61
N PHE A 257 3.82 -0.57 -10.37
CA PHE A 257 2.61 0.01 -9.80
C PHE A 257 2.14 1.23 -10.60
N GLY A 258 3.04 2.14 -10.95
CA GLY A 258 2.75 3.34 -11.75
C GLY A 258 2.26 3.00 -13.16
N ASP A 259 2.81 1.96 -13.81
CA ASP A 259 2.36 1.49 -15.12
C ASP A 259 0.91 0.97 -15.05
N ALA A 260 0.58 0.20 -14.02
CA ALA A 260 -0.78 -0.25 -13.78
C ALA A 260 -1.75 0.93 -13.54
N ALA A 261 -1.34 1.91 -12.75
CA ALA A 261 -2.12 3.13 -12.49
C ALA A 261 -2.34 3.95 -13.78
N ARG A 262 -1.32 4.10 -14.61
CA ARG A 262 -1.42 4.76 -15.93
C ARG A 262 -2.36 4.03 -16.88
N ALA A 263 -2.32 2.69 -16.88
CA ALA A 263 -3.23 1.87 -17.70
C ALA A 263 -4.70 2.09 -17.29
N ARG A 264 -4.98 2.15 -15.97
CA ARG A 264 -6.32 2.45 -15.43
C ARG A 264 -6.76 3.87 -15.77
N ALA A 265 -5.89 4.89 -15.59
CA ALA A 265 -6.19 6.27 -15.96
C ALA A 265 -6.60 6.38 -17.44
N GLY A 266 -5.84 5.75 -18.33
CA GLY A 266 -6.16 5.74 -19.76
C GLY A 266 -7.46 5.00 -20.10
N ALA A 267 -7.81 3.94 -19.38
CA ALA A 267 -9.09 3.25 -19.54
C ALA A 267 -10.26 4.14 -19.09
N ARG A 268 -10.13 4.81 -17.94
CA ARG A 268 -11.14 5.74 -17.41
C ARG A 268 -11.37 6.96 -18.33
N GLU A 269 -10.33 7.50 -18.95
CA GLU A 269 -10.46 8.59 -19.94
C GLU A 269 -11.22 8.15 -21.20
N ARG A 270 -10.92 6.96 -21.72
CA ARG A 270 -11.65 6.40 -22.86
C ARG A 270 -13.14 6.23 -22.55
N ASP A 271 -13.45 5.69 -21.37
CA ASP A 271 -14.83 5.50 -20.94
C ASP A 271 -15.59 6.85 -20.79
N ARG A 272 -14.92 7.90 -20.30
CA ARG A 272 -15.51 9.26 -20.23
C ARG A 272 -15.73 9.90 -21.59
N SER A 273 -14.90 9.59 -22.57
CA SER A 273 -14.97 10.15 -23.92
C SER A 273 -15.98 9.42 -24.82
N GLU A 274 -16.43 8.20 -24.45
CA GLU A 274 -17.49 7.49 -25.20
C GLU A 274 -18.85 8.21 -25.06
N PRO A 275 -19.60 8.38 -26.18
CA PRO A 275 -20.95 8.94 -26.13
C PRO A 275 -21.87 8.13 -25.21
N ARG A 276 -22.69 8.83 -24.40
CA ARG A 276 -23.64 8.23 -23.45
C ARG A 276 -24.49 7.10 -24.00
N ALA A 277 -24.93 7.23 -25.27
CA ALA A 277 -25.72 6.22 -25.96
C ALA A 277 -24.98 4.88 -26.15
N THR A 278 -23.66 4.89 -26.32
CA THR A 278 -22.83 3.69 -26.49
C THR A 278 -22.62 2.96 -25.17
N ARG A 279 -22.51 3.70 -24.04
CA ARG A 279 -22.40 3.14 -22.70
C ARG A 279 -23.67 2.40 -22.26
N GLU A 280 -24.84 2.98 -22.53
CA GLU A 280 -26.13 2.38 -22.17
C GLU A 280 -26.39 1.05 -22.90
N LEU A 281 -25.85 0.88 -24.12
CA LEU A 281 -25.92 -0.37 -24.88
C LEU A 281 -25.05 -1.49 -24.29
N ARG A 282 -23.85 -1.19 -23.77
CA ARG A 282 -22.98 -2.18 -23.11
C ARG A 282 -23.54 -2.66 -21.77
N GLY A 283 -24.12 -1.75 -20.96
CA GLY A 283 -24.73 -2.09 -19.68
C GLY A 283 -26.02 -2.93 -19.75
N ARG A 284 -26.58 -3.13 -20.97
CA ARG A 284 -27.76 -4.00 -21.19
C ARG A 284 -27.41 -5.41 -21.67
N VAL A 285 -26.15 -5.68 -21.97
CA VAL A 285 -25.66 -6.96 -22.52
C VAL A 285 -24.77 -7.72 -21.52
N ALA A 286 -24.44 -7.12 -20.39
CA ALA A 286 -23.76 -7.73 -19.23
C ALA A 286 -24.78 -8.00 -18.11
#